data_9c335f49b7723322018d7641707e7bf7
#
_entry.id   9c335f49b7723322018d7641707e7bf7
#
_cell.length_a   1.000
_cell.length_b   1.000
_cell.length_c   1.000
_cell.angle_alpha   90.00
_cell.angle_beta   90.00
_cell.angle_gamma   90.00
#
_symmetry.space_group_name_H-M   'P 1'
#
loop_
_entity.id
_entity.type
_entity.pdbx_description
1 polymer ?
#
loop_
_entity_poly.entity_id
_entity_poly.type
_entity_poly.pdbx_seq_one_letter_code
_entity_poly.pdbx_strand_id
1 'polypeptide(L)'
;MDKNEMRVYLMEKRGYTPEYLDEIETSTTDTLLDMDKMVKALYKCYVNQSLITILPDFDMDGISSQTIGFAGLSELGFNVALYEPHPEEGYGFTPDTIDDLVKHYPRTKTILTCDTGITCYEGVTYAKSLGIDVLVTDHHLQKDRDKLEADVIVDPNRIDDMYETPYICGAYTLWKCLYAYANEYCGIDKIYNIELLRVFASLGTVSDMMPVLYENRKLLRDGLSFCNALYEPGKTIDMLYSTPDYSLLKVIHGCDTFVSAFYGLYNLFQALYEAGKIQDTIEEDTFGFYIAPMFNTLKRLNQPISIAYDVFFNPAKSNFAISQLMELNEKRKLLVKKFYAEMNEQLQPYAPYIYISQAPGGILGLLATKKIEETGLPTFVVSQDGNVYHGSGRSPEWYPCNTKLTREGFHIAGHEGAFGIGFEDRSELESCLAFLQKDVPDTLDTIEIQEEEPEVVFGTEEFPLTIRTLRDMNKAIRSFRPFGKGFTEFTQQCRFKMEDVDSIQYLGQDGETTKVITKSGACILIWRSGTLIQELLEKGCETFVVNGKLKWNCFNDIWTLQFIGDLEETGCE
;
A
#
# COMPACT_ATOMS: atom_id res chain seq x y z
N MET A 1 -30.20 -12.20 14.26
CA MET A 1 -28.84 -12.69 14.69
C MET A 1 -28.15 -11.63 15.52
N ASP A 2 -27.42 -12.03 16.55
CA ASP A 2 -26.50 -11.15 17.25
C ASP A 2 -25.10 -11.18 16.60
N LYS A 3 -24.16 -10.38 17.12
CA LYS A 3 -22.78 -10.29 16.59
C LYS A 3 -22.08 -11.67 16.49
N ASN A 4 -22.29 -12.55 17.46
CA ASN A 4 -21.58 -13.84 17.50
C ASN A 4 -22.19 -14.82 16.49
N GLU A 5 -23.51 -14.83 16.36
CA GLU A 5 -24.24 -15.59 15.35
C GLU A 5 -23.84 -15.12 13.94
N MET A 6 -23.72 -13.81 13.72
CA MET A 6 -23.24 -13.24 12.45
C MET A 6 -21.80 -13.63 12.14
N ARG A 7 -20.93 -13.70 13.14
CA ARG A 7 -19.55 -14.17 12.96
C ARG A 7 -19.50 -15.63 12.53
N VAL A 8 -20.32 -16.48 13.15
CA VAL A 8 -20.43 -17.90 12.76
C VAL A 8 -20.93 -18.02 11.32
N TYR A 9 -21.97 -17.26 10.97
CA TYR A 9 -22.48 -17.21 9.59
C TYR A 9 -21.40 -16.87 8.57
N LEU A 10 -20.58 -15.84 8.83
CA LEU A 10 -19.49 -15.43 7.95
C LEU A 10 -18.41 -16.53 7.82
N MET A 11 -18.09 -17.23 8.90
CA MET A 11 -17.18 -18.38 8.86
C MET A 11 -17.71 -19.50 7.98
N GLU A 12 -18.98 -19.85 8.14
CA GLU A 12 -19.64 -20.90 7.34
C GLU A 12 -19.70 -20.53 5.85
N LYS A 13 -19.97 -19.27 5.51
CA LYS A 13 -20.01 -18.79 4.11
C LYS A 13 -18.69 -18.99 3.38
N ARG A 14 -17.57 -18.82 4.07
CA ARG A 14 -16.21 -19.01 3.49
C ARG A 14 -15.58 -20.37 3.80
N GLY A 15 -16.28 -21.23 4.53
CA GLY A 15 -15.71 -22.50 5.00
C GLY A 15 -14.54 -22.31 5.98
N TYR A 16 -14.50 -21.19 6.70
CA TYR A 16 -13.47 -20.93 7.69
C TYR A 16 -13.70 -21.73 8.95
N THR A 17 -12.67 -22.41 9.40
CA THR A 17 -12.61 -23.06 10.71
C THR A 17 -11.70 -22.28 11.65
N PRO A 18 -11.83 -22.43 12.99
CA PRO A 18 -10.85 -21.85 13.90
C PRO A 18 -9.40 -22.25 13.57
N GLU A 19 -9.19 -23.52 13.22
CA GLU A 19 -7.88 -24.06 12.85
C GLU A 19 -7.31 -23.37 11.61
N TYR A 20 -8.14 -23.11 10.58
CA TYR A 20 -7.73 -22.35 9.40
C TYR A 20 -7.33 -20.92 9.75
N LEU A 21 -8.11 -20.24 10.61
CA LEU A 21 -7.77 -18.88 11.05
C LEU A 21 -6.47 -18.83 11.85
N ASP A 22 -6.18 -19.87 12.64
CA ASP A 22 -4.91 -20.00 13.35
C ASP A 22 -3.75 -20.29 12.38
N GLU A 23 -3.97 -21.17 11.38
CA GLU A 23 -2.97 -21.53 10.37
C GLU A 23 -2.51 -20.32 9.54
N ILE A 24 -3.45 -19.49 9.07
CA ILE A 24 -3.11 -18.29 8.27
C ILE A 24 -2.42 -17.17 9.07
N GLU A 25 -2.19 -17.37 10.37
CA GLU A 25 -1.41 -16.48 11.25
C GLU A 25 -0.12 -17.13 11.76
N THR A 26 0.21 -18.30 11.26
CA THR A 26 1.44 -18.99 11.63
C THR A 26 2.66 -18.30 11.01
N SER A 27 3.64 -17.94 11.83
CA SER A 27 4.93 -17.44 11.35
C SER A 27 5.80 -18.61 10.96
N THR A 28 6.53 -18.49 9.85
CA THR A 28 7.57 -19.45 9.50
C THR A 28 8.72 -19.43 10.50
N THR A 29 9.33 -20.57 10.72
CA THR A 29 10.58 -20.70 11.46
C THR A 29 11.80 -20.65 10.53
N ASP A 30 11.57 -20.62 9.24
CA ASP A 30 12.63 -20.56 8.23
C ASP A 30 13.42 -19.25 8.32
N THR A 31 14.67 -19.36 7.94
CA THR A 31 15.61 -18.24 7.91
C THR A 31 15.95 -17.91 6.47
N LEU A 32 15.90 -16.65 6.11
CA LEU A 32 16.33 -16.16 4.80
C LEU A 32 17.79 -16.55 4.52
N LEU A 33 18.08 -16.88 3.28
CA LEU A 33 19.42 -17.23 2.84
C LEU A 33 20.40 -16.10 3.13
N ASP A 34 21.61 -16.44 3.55
CA ASP A 34 22.69 -15.51 3.92
C ASP A 34 22.41 -14.61 5.14
N MET A 35 21.36 -14.88 5.91
CA MET A 35 21.07 -14.15 7.16
C MET A 35 22.29 -14.16 8.12
N ASP A 36 22.95 -15.31 8.26
CA ASP A 36 24.14 -15.43 9.11
C ASP A 36 25.33 -14.59 8.58
N LYS A 37 25.44 -14.46 7.26
CA LYS A 37 26.46 -13.59 6.64
C LYS A 37 26.13 -12.12 6.85
N MET A 38 24.84 -11.74 6.77
CA MET A 38 24.37 -10.39 7.06
C MET A 38 24.70 -10.00 8.50
N VAL A 39 24.36 -10.85 9.45
CA VAL A 39 24.65 -10.64 10.88
C VAL A 39 26.15 -10.47 11.12
N LYS A 40 27.00 -11.31 10.50
CA LYS A 40 28.47 -11.20 10.62
C LYS A 40 29.02 -9.93 9.96
N ALA A 41 28.47 -9.53 8.79
CA ALA A 41 28.86 -8.30 8.10
C ALA A 41 28.51 -7.06 8.94
N LEU A 42 27.31 -7.01 9.52
CA LEU A 42 26.91 -5.97 10.45
C LEU A 42 27.82 -5.96 11.69
N TYR A 43 28.15 -7.11 12.29
CA TYR A 43 29.07 -7.17 13.41
C TYR A 43 30.46 -6.63 13.07
N LYS A 44 30.99 -6.95 11.87
CA LYS A 44 32.24 -6.37 11.36
C LYS A 44 32.16 -4.85 11.27
N CYS A 45 31.05 -4.30 10.76
CA CYS A 45 30.85 -2.85 10.71
C CYS A 45 30.81 -2.22 12.09
N TYR A 46 30.11 -2.85 13.05
CA TYR A 46 30.04 -2.39 14.44
C TYR A 46 31.40 -2.33 15.12
N VAL A 47 32.16 -3.44 15.08
CA VAL A 47 33.49 -3.52 15.70
C VAL A 47 34.47 -2.51 15.10
N ASN A 48 34.44 -2.33 13.79
CA ASN A 48 35.33 -1.40 13.08
C ASN A 48 34.84 0.07 13.13
N GLN A 49 33.68 0.33 13.71
CA GLN A 49 33.00 1.64 13.68
C GLN A 49 32.92 2.22 12.25
N SER A 50 32.70 1.33 11.28
CA SER A 50 32.57 1.69 9.88
C SER A 50 31.31 2.50 9.64
N LEU A 51 31.38 3.53 8.79
CA LEU A 51 30.20 4.25 8.37
C LEU A 51 29.39 3.36 7.42
N ILE A 52 28.18 3.02 7.81
CA ILE A 52 27.15 2.41 6.96
C ILE A 52 26.31 3.54 6.38
N THR A 53 26.20 3.63 5.07
CA THR A 53 25.28 4.56 4.42
C THR A 53 24.09 3.78 3.86
N ILE A 54 22.90 4.14 4.33
CA ILE A 54 21.64 3.53 3.88
C ILE A 54 21.23 4.15 2.56
N LEU A 55 20.92 3.31 1.56
CA LEU A 55 20.41 3.68 0.25
C LEU A 55 19.03 3.03 0.06
N PRO A 56 17.94 3.81 0.13
CA PRO A 56 16.57 3.28 0.05
C PRO A 56 15.97 3.36 -1.35
N ASP A 57 14.85 2.63 -1.59
CA ASP A 57 13.86 3.03 -2.58
C ASP A 57 12.95 4.16 -2.04
N PHE A 58 12.08 4.72 -2.90
CA PHE A 58 11.37 6.00 -2.67
C PHE A 58 9.88 5.86 -2.42
N ASP A 59 9.31 4.68 -2.47
CA ASP A 59 7.92 4.47 -2.10
C ASP A 59 7.77 4.19 -0.59
N MET A 60 6.56 3.89 -0.14
CA MET A 60 6.32 3.74 1.29
C MET A 60 6.99 2.50 1.88
N ASP A 61 7.25 1.43 1.11
CA ASP A 61 8.03 0.29 1.60
C ASP A 61 9.50 0.67 1.78
N GLY A 62 10.10 1.35 0.79
CA GLY A 62 11.44 1.91 0.91
C GLY A 62 11.57 2.91 2.07
N ILE A 63 10.59 3.81 2.27
CA ILE A 63 10.55 4.74 3.40
C ILE A 63 10.42 3.99 4.74
N SER A 64 9.62 2.93 4.80
CA SER A 64 9.51 2.08 5.98
C SER A 64 10.81 1.33 6.25
N SER A 65 11.43 0.78 5.20
CA SER A 65 12.72 0.10 5.27
C SER A 65 13.82 1.00 5.81
N GLN A 66 13.97 2.19 5.26
CA GLN A 66 14.99 3.13 5.74
C GLN A 66 14.70 3.62 7.16
N THR A 67 13.43 3.74 7.56
CA THR A 67 13.06 4.10 8.93
C THR A 67 13.50 3.01 9.90
N ILE A 68 13.27 1.74 9.57
CA ILE A 68 13.78 0.60 10.32
C ILE A 68 15.31 0.60 10.34
N GLY A 69 15.96 0.78 9.18
CA GLY A 69 17.40 0.76 9.04
C GLY A 69 18.07 1.86 9.86
N PHE A 70 17.65 3.11 9.67
CA PHE A 70 18.28 4.26 10.32
C PHE A 70 18.00 4.31 11.83
N ALA A 71 16.73 4.13 12.25
CA ALA A 71 16.38 4.08 13.66
C ALA A 71 16.98 2.85 14.36
N GLY A 72 16.91 1.67 13.73
CA GLY A 72 17.40 0.43 14.30
C GLY A 72 18.91 0.39 14.44
N LEU A 73 19.67 0.71 13.37
CA LEU A 73 21.12 0.76 13.44
C LEU A 73 21.64 1.84 14.41
N SER A 74 20.98 3.01 14.46
CA SER A 74 21.28 4.04 15.45
C SER A 74 21.05 3.54 16.87
N GLU A 75 19.92 2.85 17.10
CA GLU A 75 19.58 2.26 18.40
C GLU A 75 20.58 1.17 18.83
N LEU A 76 21.07 0.40 17.88
CA LEU A 76 22.10 -0.63 18.11
C LEU A 76 23.53 -0.05 18.25
N GLY A 77 23.70 1.26 18.07
CA GLY A 77 24.98 1.96 18.27
C GLY A 77 25.93 1.91 17.08
N PHE A 78 25.40 1.69 15.88
CA PHE A 78 26.21 1.78 14.65
C PHE A 78 26.48 3.23 14.25
N ASN A 79 27.56 3.43 13.51
CA ASN A 79 27.84 4.66 12.81
C ASN A 79 27.08 4.62 11.47
N VAL A 80 25.98 5.33 11.36
CA VAL A 80 25.06 5.23 10.22
C VAL A 80 24.72 6.60 9.65
N ALA A 81 24.62 6.68 8.33
CA ALA A 81 24.09 7.83 7.61
C ALA A 81 22.96 7.39 6.69
N LEU A 82 22.03 8.31 6.44
CA LEU A 82 20.93 8.12 5.53
C LEU A 82 21.16 8.96 4.29
N TYR A 83 21.29 8.31 3.14
CA TYR A 83 21.48 9.01 1.87
C TYR A 83 20.16 9.59 1.39
N GLU A 84 20.21 10.83 0.92
CA GLU A 84 19.09 11.51 0.29
C GLU A 84 19.35 11.60 -1.22
N PRO A 85 18.79 10.68 -2.02
CA PRO A 85 18.95 10.75 -3.46
C PRO A 85 18.21 11.95 -4.05
N HIS A 86 18.81 12.57 -5.05
CA HIS A 86 18.21 13.71 -5.73
C HIS A 86 17.25 13.26 -6.83
N PRO A 87 16.00 13.76 -6.87
CA PRO A 87 15.01 13.36 -7.87
C PRO A 87 15.45 13.58 -9.32
N GLU A 88 16.36 14.54 -9.56
CA GLU A 88 16.86 14.91 -10.88
C GLU A 88 17.87 13.89 -11.45
N GLU A 89 18.51 13.08 -10.60
CA GLU A 89 19.55 12.12 -10.99
C GLU A 89 18.99 10.73 -11.33
N GLY A 90 17.68 10.56 -11.23
CA GLY A 90 17.00 9.29 -11.41
C GLY A 90 16.97 8.47 -10.10
N TYR A 91 16.12 7.45 -10.11
CA TYR A 91 15.96 6.56 -8.97
C TYR A 91 16.77 5.29 -9.17
N GLY A 92 17.36 4.79 -8.10
CA GLY A 92 18.01 3.49 -8.08
C GLY A 92 19.47 3.54 -7.66
N PHE A 93 20.07 2.38 -7.58
CA PHE A 93 21.45 2.18 -7.21
C PHE A 93 22.32 2.15 -8.49
N THR A 94 22.69 3.35 -8.98
CA THR A 94 23.47 3.56 -10.20
C THR A 94 24.87 4.07 -9.87
N PRO A 95 25.84 4.04 -10.81
CA PRO A 95 27.14 4.69 -10.63
C PRO A 95 27.04 6.17 -10.25
N ASP A 96 26.14 6.94 -10.89
CA ASP A 96 25.94 8.36 -10.59
C ASP A 96 25.42 8.58 -9.16
N THR A 97 24.48 7.75 -8.71
CA THR A 97 23.99 7.75 -7.33
C THR A 97 25.11 7.49 -6.32
N ILE A 98 26.04 6.58 -6.65
CA ILE A 98 27.18 6.25 -5.78
C ILE A 98 28.20 7.40 -5.74
N ASP A 99 28.48 8.05 -6.87
CA ASP A 99 29.36 9.20 -6.91
C ASP A 99 28.83 10.34 -6.05
N ASP A 100 27.53 10.62 -6.11
CA ASP A 100 26.90 11.61 -5.27
C ASP A 100 26.89 11.19 -3.79
N LEU A 101 26.57 9.92 -3.49
CA LEU A 101 26.63 9.38 -2.13
C LEU A 101 28.04 9.53 -1.52
N VAL A 102 29.09 9.18 -2.24
CA VAL A 102 30.49 9.28 -1.77
C VAL A 102 30.91 10.74 -1.61
N LYS A 103 30.44 11.63 -2.45
CA LYS A 103 30.70 13.08 -2.32
C LYS A 103 30.10 13.63 -1.01
N HIS A 104 28.89 13.21 -0.63
CA HIS A 104 28.24 13.66 0.61
C HIS A 104 28.76 12.90 1.83
N TYR A 105 29.06 11.61 1.69
CA TYR A 105 29.54 10.72 2.76
C TYR A 105 30.88 10.07 2.41
N PRO A 106 31.99 10.83 2.32
CA PRO A 106 33.28 10.33 1.83
C PRO A 106 33.93 9.27 2.74
N ARG A 107 33.38 9.04 3.93
CA ARG A 107 33.84 8.00 4.86
C ARG A 107 33.05 6.71 4.77
N THR A 108 32.09 6.60 3.84
CA THR A 108 31.31 5.39 3.62
C THR A 108 32.23 4.19 3.38
N LYS A 109 32.01 3.13 4.12
CA LYS A 109 32.71 1.85 3.98
C LYS A 109 31.77 0.73 3.59
N THR A 110 30.48 0.90 3.87
CA THR A 110 29.45 -0.07 3.57
C THR A 110 28.20 0.67 3.10
N ILE A 111 27.62 0.23 2.01
CA ILE A 111 26.28 0.62 1.57
C ILE A 111 25.33 -0.50 1.99
N LEU A 112 24.26 -0.14 2.70
CA LEU A 112 23.14 -1.03 2.99
C LEU A 112 21.96 -0.56 2.15
N THR A 113 21.51 -1.39 1.21
CA THR A 113 20.30 -1.07 0.45
C THR A 113 19.04 -1.45 1.23
N CYS A 114 17.99 -0.71 1.02
CA CYS A 114 16.71 -0.91 1.66
C CYS A 114 15.61 -0.95 0.60
N ASP A 115 15.01 -2.12 0.37
CA ASP A 115 13.96 -2.32 -0.61
C ASP A 115 14.43 -2.05 -2.06
N THR A 116 15.68 -2.30 -2.32
CA THR A 116 16.31 -2.14 -3.64
C THR A 116 17.65 -2.86 -3.69
N GLY A 117 18.19 -3.06 -4.89
CA GLY A 117 19.57 -3.53 -5.06
C GLY A 117 19.69 -4.86 -5.79
N ILE A 118 18.70 -5.76 -5.72
CA ILE A 118 18.79 -7.11 -6.29
C ILE A 118 18.99 -7.12 -7.82
N THR A 119 18.56 -6.07 -8.52
CA THR A 119 18.72 -5.91 -9.97
C THR A 119 19.70 -4.81 -10.35
N CYS A 120 20.40 -4.21 -9.38
CA CYS A 120 21.25 -3.04 -9.59
C CYS A 120 22.71 -3.44 -9.88
N TYR A 121 22.96 -4.26 -10.89
CA TYR A 121 24.25 -4.87 -11.21
C TYR A 121 25.39 -3.85 -11.40
N GLU A 122 25.15 -2.80 -12.20
CA GLU A 122 26.16 -1.79 -12.51
C GLU A 122 26.56 -0.99 -11.26
N GLY A 123 25.57 -0.56 -10.48
CA GLY A 123 25.81 0.18 -9.24
C GLY A 123 26.58 -0.64 -8.22
N VAL A 124 26.19 -1.90 -8.00
CA VAL A 124 26.90 -2.80 -7.08
C VAL A 124 28.35 -3.00 -7.52
N THR A 125 28.59 -3.32 -8.79
CA THR A 125 29.95 -3.48 -9.34
C THR A 125 30.75 -2.19 -9.20
N TYR A 126 30.17 -1.04 -9.44
CA TYR A 126 30.83 0.25 -9.31
C TYR A 126 31.21 0.56 -7.84
N ALA A 127 30.28 0.38 -6.88
CA ALA A 127 30.58 0.55 -5.45
C ALA A 127 31.73 -0.36 -4.99
N LYS A 128 31.71 -1.63 -5.42
CA LYS A 128 32.79 -2.58 -5.15
C LYS A 128 34.14 -2.12 -5.72
N SER A 129 34.15 -1.53 -6.92
CA SER A 129 35.40 -0.97 -7.54
C SER A 129 36.00 0.16 -6.72
N LEU A 130 35.19 0.89 -5.95
CA LEU A 130 35.62 1.93 -5.03
C LEU A 130 36.05 1.38 -3.65
N GLY A 131 36.00 0.07 -3.43
CA GLY A 131 36.34 -0.59 -2.17
C GLY A 131 35.28 -0.40 -1.08
N ILE A 132 34.02 -0.23 -1.47
CA ILE A 132 32.86 -0.14 -0.60
C ILE A 132 32.19 -1.51 -0.53
N ASP A 133 31.97 -2.04 0.68
CA ASP A 133 31.20 -3.26 0.89
C ASP A 133 29.71 -2.96 0.61
N VAL A 134 29.00 -3.89 -0.07
CA VAL A 134 27.58 -3.74 -0.41
C VAL A 134 26.77 -4.85 0.24
N LEU A 135 25.84 -4.46 1.10
CA LEU A 135 24.86 -5.34 1.75
C LEU A 135 23.48 -5.05 1.16
N VAL A 136 22.92 -6.04 0.46
CA VAL A 136 21.60 -5.90 -0.18
C VAL A 136 20.52 -6.48 0.73
N THR A 137 19.50 -5.66 1.04
CA THR A 137 18.21 -6.14 1.56
C THR A 137 17.12 -5.70 0.60
N ASP A 138 16.43 -6.66 0.02
CA ASP A 138 15.44 -6.44 -1.02
C ASP A 138 14.36 -7.52 -0.96
N HIS A 139 13.34 -7.43 -1.81
CA HIS A 139 12.31 -8.46 -1.97
C HIS A 139 11.83 -8.57 -3.43
N HIS A 140 12.44 -7.83 -4.33
CA HIS A 140 12.14 -7.89 -5.76
C HIS A 140 12.69 -9.18 -6.39
N LEU A 141 12.09 -9.59 -7.52
CA LEU A 141 12.52 -10.79 -8.22
C LEU A 141 13.94 -10.65 -8.78
N GLN A 142 14.82 -11.56 -8.41
CA GLN A 142 16.16 -11.65 -9.00
C GLN A 142 16.06 -12.18 -10.43
N LYS A 143 16.57 -11.40 -11.42
CA LYS A 143 16.52 -11.77 -12.84
C LYS A 143 17.71 -12.59 -13.31
N ASP A 144 18.88 -12.38 -12.72
CA ASP A 144 20.13 -13.02 -13.16
C ASP A 144 21.06 -13.23 -11.95
N ARG A 145 21.30 -14.50 -11.58
CA ARG A 145 22.07 -14.87 -10.38
C ARG A 145 23.55 -14.48 -10.50
N ASP A 146 24.14 -14.63 -11.69
CA ASP A 146 25.58 -14.63 -11.85
C ASP A 146 26.18 -13.22 -11.99
N LYS A 147 25.32 -12.18 -12.03
CA LYS A 147 25.77 -10.79 -12.27
C LYS A 147 25.85 -9.92 -11.02
N LEU A 148 25.15 -10.25 -9.93
CA LEU A 148 25.14 -9.42 -8.74
C LEU A 148 26.29 -9.77 -7.79
N GLU A 149 27.30 -8.90 -7.71
CA GLU A 149 28.55 -9.10 -6.95
C GLU A 149 28.51 -8.45 -5.54
N ALA A 150 27.34 -8.32 -4.92
CA ALA A 150 27.22 -7.81 -3.56
C ALA A 150 27.91 -8.73 -2.53
N ASP A 151 28.39 -8.15 -1.41
CA ASP A 151 29.05 -8.93 -0.35
C ASP A 151 28.07 -9.85 0.39
N VAL A 152 26.85 -9.38 0.59
CA VAL A 152 25.75 -10.17 1.16
C VAL A 152 24.44 -9.76 0.49
N ILE A 153 23.59 -10.73 0.22
CA ILE A 153 22.25 -10.52 -0.32
C ILE A 153 21.26 -11.27 0.56
N VAL A 154 20.32 -10.55 1.16
CA VAL A 154 19.17 -11.12 1.86
C VAL A 154 17.92 -10.66 1.13
N ASP A 155 17.27 -11.60 0.46
CA ASP A 155 16.09 -11.36 -0.36
C ASP A 155 15.30 -12.67 -0.51
N PRO A 156 14.02 -12.74 -0.11
CA PRO A 156 13.21 -13.95 -0.17
C PRO A 156 12.93 -14.45 -1.60
N ASN A 157 13.10 -13.57 -2.61
CA ASN A 157 12.85 -13.85 -4.01
C ASN A 157 14.16 -14.10 -4.81
N ARG A 158 15.26 -14.40 -4.12
CA ARG A 158 16.48 -14.88 -4.77
C ARG A 158 16.22 -16.22 -5.45
N ILE A 159 16.84 -16.45 -6.60
CA ILE A 159 16.72 -17.68 -7.37
C ILE A 159 17.14 -18.93 -6.55
N ASP A 160 18.03 -18.76 -5.58
CA ASP A 160 18.60 -19.82 -4.74
C ASP A 160 18.06 -19.82 -3.30
N ASP A 161 17.15 -18.95 -2.95
CA ASP A 161 16.45 -18.99 -1.66
C ASP A 161 15.24 -19.94 -1.76
N MET A 162 14.99 -20.68 -0.70
CA MET A 162 13.85 -21.58 -0.56
C MET A 162 12.94 -21.12 0.59
N TYR A 163 12.93 -19.81 0.86
CA TYR A 163 12.11 -19.25 1.93
C TYR A 163 10.63 -19.58 1.75
N GLU A 164 10.00 -20.10 2.79
CA GLU A 164 8.66 -20.69 2.73
C GLU A 164 7.58 -19.65 2.33
N THR A 165 7.76 -18.40 2.74
CA THR A 165 6.81 -17.29 2.49
C THR A 165 7.50 -16.13 1.77
N PRO A 166 7.86 -16.27 0.48
CA PRO A 166 8.68 -15.28 -0.24
C PRO A 166 7.97 -13.93 -0.47
N TYR A 167 6.72 -13.82 -0.07
CA TYR A 167 5.89 -12.63 -0.30
C TYR A 167 5.97 -11.62 0.85
N ILE A 168 7.12 -11.46 1.49
CA ILE A 168 7.37 -10.39 2.47
C ILE A 168 7.93 -9.14 1.78
N CYS A 169 7.67 -7.96 2.33
CA CYS A 169 8.15 -6.69 1.78
C CYS A 169 9.61 -6.39 2.19
N GLY A 170 10.24 -5.40 1.53
CA GLY A 170 11.61 -4.97 1.79
C GLY A 170 11.82 -4.51 3.24
N ALA A 171 10.87 -3.77 3.81
CA ALA A 171 10.91 -3.35 5.21
C ALA A 171 10.93 -4.54 6.19
N TYR A 172 10.18 -5.58 5.91
CA TYR A 172 10.17 -6.75 6.77
C TYR A 172 11.44 -7.58 6.62
N THR A 173 11.99 -7.67 5.41
CA THR A 173 13.29 -8.32 5.15
C THR A 173 14.40 -7.64 5.96
N LEU A 174 14.49 -6.32 5.92
CA LEU A 174 15.49 -5.59 6.70
C LEU A 174 15.25 -5.71 8.20
N TRP A 175 13.99 -5.63 8.65
CA TRP A 175 13.68 -5.82 10.08
C TRP A 175 14.17 -7.18 10.57
N LYS A 176 13.95 -8.28 9.82
CA LYS A 176 14.47 -9.61 10.16
C LYS A 176 15.99 -9.62 10.31
N CYS A 177 16.72 -8.91 9.46
CA CYS A 177 18.18 -8.80 9.55
C CYS A 177 18.63 -8.12 10.84
N LEU A 178 18.01 -6.99 11.21
CA LEU A 178 18.35 -6.26 12.44
C LEU A 178 17.92 -7.03 13.69
N TYR A 179 16.78 -7.71 13.63
CA TYR A 179 16.30 -8.53 14.75
C TYR A 179 17.21 -9.74 14.98
N ALA A 180 17.68 -10.40 13.92
CA ALA A 180 18.66 -11.49 14.01
C ALA A 180 19.97 -11.00 14.63
N TYR A 181 20.48 -9.84 14.18
CA TYR A 181 21.67 -9.22 14.78
C TYR A 181 21.49 -8.91 16.26
N ALA A 182 20.35 -8.29 16.64
CA ALA A 182 20.08 -7.93 18.02
C ALA A 182 19.99 -9.17 18.94
N ASN A 183 19.36 -10.24 18.49
CA ASN A 183 19.27 -11.51 19.22
C ASN A 183 20.64 -12.17 19.45
N GLU A 184 21.59 -12.02 18.52
CA GLU A 184 22.90 -12.65 18.63
C GLU A 184 23.88 -11.82 19.48
N TYR A 185 23.82 -10.47 19.40
CA TYR A 185 24.86 -9.62 19.97
C TYR A 185 24.38 -8.62 21.03
N CYS A 186 23.09 -8.49 21.28
CA CYS A 186 22.57 -7.44 22.15
C CYS A 186 21.83 -7.96 23.38
N GLY A 187 21.64 -7.08 24.36
CA GLY A 187 20.80 -7.35 25.53
C GLY A 187 19.30 -7.18 25.22
N ILE A 188 18.48 -7.68 26.17
CA ILE A 188 17.02 -7.75 26.02
C ILE A 188 16.36 -6.40 25.69
N ASP A 189 16.87 -5.30 26.23
CA ASP A 189 16.30 -3.96 25.96
C ASP A 189 16.45 -3.56 24.48
N LYS A 190 17.61 -3.86 23.87
CA LYS A 190 17.84 -3.60 22.45
C LYS A 190 17.01 -4.54 21.56
N ILE A 191 16.91 -5.80 21.92
CA ILE A 191 16.05 -6.77 21.22
C ILE A 191 14.60 -6.25 21.23
N TYR A 192 14.11 -5.80 22.39
CA TYR A 192 12.77 -5.23 22.51
C TYR A 192 12.58 -3.97 21.66
N ASN A 193 13.55 -3.06 21.63
CA ASN A 193 13.49 -1.86 20.81
C ASN A 193 13.44 -2.19 19.30
N ILE A 194 14.26 -3.15 18.84
CA ILE A 194 14.19 -3.62 17.44
C ILE A 194 12.85 -4.29 17.13
N GLU A 195 12.30 -5.05 18.10
CA GLU A 195 10.98 -5.66 17.96
C GLU A 195 9.88 -4.60 17.73
N LEU A 196 9.93 -3.46 18.39
CA LEU A 196 8.96 -2.37 18.20
C LEU A 196 8.98 -1.79 16.77
N LEU A 197 10.14 -1.78 16.11
CA LEU A 197 10.28 -1.24 14.74
C LEU A 197 9.50 -2.04 13.69
N ARG A 198 9.05 -3.25 13.99
CA ARG A 198 8.25 -4.05 13.05
C ARG A 198 6.92 -3.38 12.67
N VAL A 199 6.46 -2.36 13.40
CA VAL A 199 5.30 -1.55 13.01
C VAL A 199 5.50 -0.87 11.66
N PHE A 200 6.73 -0.45 11.34
CA PHE A 200 7.07 0.11 10.03
C PHE A 200 7.08 -0.97 8.94
N ALA A 201 7.47 -2.22 9.27
CA ALA A 201 7.32 -3.34 8.36
C ALA A 201 5.84 -3.64 8.03
N SER A 202 4.93 -3.41 8.98
CA SER A 202 3.47 -3.50 8.72
C SER A 202 2.99 -2.44 7.73
N LEU A 203 3.54 -1.22 7.79
CA LEU A 203 3.27 -0.16 6.82
C LEU A 203 3.76 -0.54 5.41
N GLY A 204 5.00 -1.05 5.31
CA GLY A 204 5.57 -1.56 4.06
C GLY A 204 4.71 -2.69 3.47
N THR A 205 4.36 -3.69 4.27
CA THR A 205 3.54 -4.84 3.87
C THR A 205 2.21 -4.42 3.22
N VAL A 206 1.52 -3.43 3.78
CA VAL A 206 0.25 -2.92 3.22
C VAL A 206 0.50 -2.05 2.00
N SER A 207 1.53 -1.20 2.02
CA SER A 207 1.80 -0.26 0.93
C SER A 207 2.19 -0.94 -0.36
N ASP A 208 2.91 -2.05 -0.26
CA ASP A 208 3.36 -2.86 -1.39
C ASP A 208 2.40 -4.02 -1.71
N MET A 209 1.20 -3.98 -1.13
CA MET A 209 0.11 -4.94 -1.38
C MET A 209 0.53 -6.41 -1.21
N MET A 210 1.38 -6.70 -0.23
CA MET A 210 1.76 -8.08 0.09
C MET A 210 0.55 -8.88 0.59
N PRO A 211 0.51 -10.21 0.34
CA PRO A 211 -0.57 -11.05 0.85
C PRO A 211 -0.71 -10.97 2.37
N VAL A 212 -1.94 -10.75 2.86
CA VAL A 212 -2.26 -10.69 4.30
C VAL A 212 -2.54 -12.10 4.81
N LEU A 213 -1.54 -12.95 4.68
CA LEU A 213 -1.55 -14.36 5.09
C LEU A 213 -0.26 -14.69 5.87
N TYR A 214 -0.29 -15.71 6.68
CA TYR A 214 0.84 -16.24 7.43
C TYR A 214 1.56 -15.15 8.24
N GLU A 215 2.88 -15.07 8.14
CA GLU A 215 3.67 -14.11 8.91
C GLU A 215 3.32 -12.63 8.62
N ASN A 216 2.90 -12.29 7.40
CA ASN A 216 2.44 -10.94 7.08
C ASN A 216 1.16 -10.58 7.83
N ARG A 217 0.23 -11.53 7.94
CA ARG A 217 -1.01 -11.33 8.68
C ARG A 217 -0.74 -11.11 10.16
N LYS A 218 0.13 -11.95 10.74
CA LYS A 218 0.56 -11.82 12.13
C LYS A 218 1.26 -10.49 12.36
N LEU A 219 2.23 -10.14 11.50
CA LEU A 219 2.95 -8.86 11.53
C LEU A 219 1.98 -7.68 11.53
N LEU A 220 1.03 -7.68 10.60
CA LEU A 220 0.07 -6.58 10.45
C LEU A 220 -0.89 -6.49 11.65
N ARG A 221 -1.36 -7.62 12.18
CA ARG A 221 -2.21 -7.64 13.38
C ARG A 221 -1.48 -7.08 14.59
N ASP A 222 -0.25 -7.52 14.81
CA ASP A 222 0.58 -7.06 15.93
C ASP A 222 0.94 -5.57 15.75
N GLY A 223 1.28 -5.13 14.54
CA GLY A 223 1.56 -3.74 14.23
C GLY A 223 0.35 -2.82 14.44
N LEU A 224 -0.84 -3.22 13.99
CA LEU A 224 -2.07 -2.47 14.22
C LEU A 224 -2.43 -2.42 15.71
N SER A 225 -2.24 -3.53 16.44
CA SER A 225 -2.44 -3.57 17.89
C SER A 225 -1.51 -2.60 18.60
N PHE A 226 -0.24 -2.56 18.20
CA PHE A 226 0.74 -1.60 18.71
C PHE A 226 0.32 -0.15 18.41
N CYS A 227 -0.07 0.15 17.16
CA CYS A 227 -0.53 1.49 16.78
C CYS A 227 -1.73 1.95 17.61
N ASN A 228 -2.68 1.06 17.85
CA ASN A 228 -3.86 1.37 18.67
C ASN A 228 -3.53 1.52 20.17
N ALA A 229 -2.45 0.91 20.64
CA ALA A 229 -1.95 1.12 21.99
C ALA A 229 -1.08 2.39 22.11
N LEU A 230 -0.39 2.76 21.02
CA LEU A 230 0.44 3.97 20.97
C LEU A 230 -0.41 5.23 20.88
N TYR A 231 -1.41 5.23 20.01
CA TYR A 231 -2.17 6.41 19.64
C TYR A 231 -3.35 6.68 20.59
N GLU A 232 -3.46 7.91 21.08
CA GLU A 232 -4.58 8.40 21.87
C GLU A 232 -5.31 9.52 21.09
N PRO A 233 -6.56 9.27 20.60
CA PRO A 233 -7.29 10.21 19.77
C PRO A 233 -7.42 11.61 20.38
N GLY A 234 -7.09 12.63 19.58
CA GLY A 234 -7.25 14.03 19.97
C GLY A 234 -6.25 14.55 21.01
N LYS A 235 -5.24 13.76 21.38
CA LYS A 235 -4.16 14.22 22.26
C LYS A 235 -2.90 14.52 21.45
N THR A 236 -2.26 15.64 21.72
CA THR A 236 -0.91 15.93 21.22
C THR A 236 0.15 15.28 22.07
N ILE A 237 1.38 15.18 21.57
CA ILE A 237 2.51 14.65 22.35
C ILE A 237 2.70 15.43 23.65
N ASP A 238 2.63 16.76 23.60
CA ASP A 238 2.75 17.63 24.78
C ASP A 238 1.65 17.37 25.82
N MET A 239 0.41 17.16 25.37
CA MET A 239 -0.71 16.78 26.24
C MET A 239 -0.47 15.44 26.91
N LEU A 240 0.05 14.44 26.21
CA LEU A 240 0.37 13.12 26.77
C LEU A 240 1.41 13.20 27.88
N TYR A 241 2.46 14.00 27.71
CA TYR A 241 3.48 14.19 28.74
C TYR A 241 2.99 14.98 29.95
N SER A 242 1.98 15.84 29.78
CA SER A 242 1.40 16.61 30.88
C SER A 242 0.29 15.88 31.67
N THR A 243 -0.23 14.77 31.14
CA THR A 243 -1.25 13.96 31.84
C THR A 243 -0.62 12.89 32.74
N PRO A 244 -1.22 12.56 33.90
CA PRO A 244 -0.73 11.47 34.75
C PRO A 244 -1.02 10.08 34.17
N ASP A 245 -1.92 9.97 33.18
CA ASP A 245 -2.33 8.70 32.61
C ASP A 245 -1.20 8.01 31.86
N TYR A 246 -1.24 6.68 31.86
CA TYR A 246 -0.31 5.84 31.11
C TYR A 246 -0.50 6.02 29.61
N SER A 247 0.62 6.25 28.90
CA SER A 247 0.66 6.22 27.43
C SER A 247 1.86 5.38 26.99
N LEU A 248 1.67 4.51 26.00
CA LEU A 248 2.76 3.69 25.47
C LEU A 248 3.91 4.58 24.93
N LEU A 249 3.60 5.74 24.37
CA LEU A 249 4.62 6.69 23.88
C LEU A 249 5.60 7.12 24.99
N LYS A 250 5.15 7.24 26.25
CA LYS A 250 5.99 7.62 27.37
C LYS A 250 6.99 6.54 27.81
N VAL A 251 6.75 5.29 27.43
CA VAL A 251 7.60 4.15 27.80
C VAL A 251 8.51 3.70 26.65
N ILE A 252 8.42 4.34 25.49
CA ILE A 252 9.37 4.13 24.40
C ILE A 252 10.67 4.87 24.74
N HIS A 253 11.73 4.12 24.99
CA HIS A 253 13.04 4.64 25.32
C HIS A 253 14.09 4.08 24.39
N GLY A 254 15.00 4.94 23.94
CA GLY A 254 16.10 4.58 23.04
C GLY A 254 16.92 5.81 22.69
N CYS A 255 17.73 5.73 21.65
CA CYS A 255 18.41 6.91 21.11
C CYS A 255 17.41 7.88 20.47
N ASP A 256 17.82 9.15 20.29
CA ASP A 256 16.92 10.20 19.79
C ASP A 256 16.30 9.85 18.43
N THR A 257 17.06 9.24 17.52
CA THR A 257 16.59 8.81 16.20
C THR A 257 15.48 7.76 16.31
N PHE A 258 15.66 6.78 17.19
CA PHE A 258 14.69 5.73 17.44
C PHE A 258 13.37 6.29 18.00
N VAL A 259 13.46 7.11 19.04
CA VAL A 259 12.29 7.73 19.69
C VAL A 259 11.57 8.67 18.71
N SER A 260 12.31 9.43 17.91
CA SER A 260 11.75 10.34 16.92
C SER A 260 10.89 9.64 15.87
N ALA A 261 11.26 8.42 15.45
CA ALA A 261 10.48 7.64 14.49
C ALA A 261 9.05 7.37 15.00
N PHE A 262 8.89 7.03 16.28
CA PHE A 262 7.56 6.82 16.88
C PHE A 262 6.80 8.12 17.12
N TYR A 263 7.48 9.22 17.39
CA TYR A 263 6.84 10.54 17.46
C TYR A 263 6.29 10.95 16.10
N GLY A 264 7.04 10.70 15.01
CA GLY A 264 6.57 10.93 13.66
C GLY A 264 5.33 10.10 13.33
N LEU A 265 5.32 8.83 13.70
CA LEU A 265 4.17 7.94 13.51
C LEU A 265 2.95 8.43 14.31
N TYR A 266 3.15 8.86 15.56
CA TYR A 266 2.09 9.42 16.38
C TYR A 266 1.49 10.69 15.75
N ASN A 267 2.34 11.62 15.30
CA ASN A 267 1.93 12.87 14.67
C ASN A 267 1.14 12.61 13.37
N LEU A 268 1.50 11.57 12.60
CA LEU A 268 0.72 11.14 11.42
C LEU A 268 -0.70 10.75 11.80
N PHE A 269 -0.88 9.94 12.85
CA PHE A 269 -2.21 9.55 13.30
C PHE A 269 -3.01 10.73 13.81
N GLN A 270 -2.37 11.64 14.55
CA GLN A 270 -3.03 12.86 15.02
C GLN A 270 -3.51 13.74 13.85
N ALA A 271 -2.68 13.95 12.84
CA ALA A 271 -3.05 14.73 11.66
C ALA A 271 -4.20 14.07 10.87
N LEU A 272 -4.21 12.74 10.76
CA LEU A 272 -5.30 12.01 10.11
C LEU A 272 -6.61 12.09 10.92
N TYR A 273 -6.53 12.08 12.24
CA TYR A 273 -7.68 12.28 13.12
C TYR A 273 -8.26 13.69 12.94
N GLU A 274 -7.43 14.72 13.00
CA GLU A 274 -7.83 16.12 12.81
C GLU A 274 -8.43 16.37 11.41
N ALA A 275 -7.95 15.65 10.41
CA ALA A 275 -8.50 15.66 9.05
C ALA A 275 -9.79 14.81 8.88
N GLY A 276 -10.31 14.19 9.95
CA GLY A 276 -11.49 13.32 9.91
C GLY A 276 -11.32 12.05 9.06
N LYS A 277 -10.09 11.55 8.93
CA LYS A 277 -9.78 10.34 8.15
C LYS A 277 -9.82 9.08 9.00
N ILE A 278 -9.50 9.20 10.27
CA ILE A 278 -9.61 8.12 11.26
C ILE A 278 -10.47 8.60 12.45
N GLN A 279 -11.10 7.67 13.13
CA GLN A 279 -11.89 7.95 14.34
C GLN A 279 -11.03 7.67 15.58
N ASP A 280 -11.14 6.50 16.14
CA ASP A 280 -10.51 6.06 17.38
C ASP A 280 -9.68 4.79 17.21
N THR A 281 -9.65 4.25 16.00
CA THR A 281 -9.00 2.97 15.70
C THR A 281 -8.18 3.08 14.42
N ILE A 282 -6.94 2.61 14.49
CA ILE A 282 -6.05 2.45 13.36
C ILE A 282 -6.31 1.07 12.75
N GLU A 283 -6.61 1.03 11.47
CA GLU A 283 -6.86 -0.19 10.71
C GLU A 283 -5.91 -0.27 9.49
N GLU A 284 -5.85 -1.41 8.81
CA GLU A 284 -5.06 -1.57 7.59
C GLU A 284 -5.44 -0.57 6.50
N ASP A 285 -6.71 -0.18 6.43
CA ASP A 285 -7.21 0.90 5.57
C ASP A 285 -6.49 2.24 5.85
N THR A 286 -6.11 2.51 7.11
CA THR A 286 -5.35 3.70 7.48
C THR A 286 -3.99 3.71 6.78
N PHE A 287 -3.33 2.57 6.74
CA PHE A 287 -2.04 2.41 6.07
C PHE A 287 -2.18 2.50 4.54
N GLY A 288 -3.11 1.71 3.96
CA GLY A 288 -3.25 1.57 2.51
C GLY A 288 -3.89 2.77 1.81
N PHE A 289 -4.88 3.42 2.42
CA PHE A 289 -5.64 4.49 1.76
C PHE A 289 -5.23 5.90 2.18
N TYR A 290 -4.58 6.07 3.33
CA TYR A 290 -4.19 7.40 3.80
C TYR A 290 -2.67 7.56 3.86
N ILE A 291 -1.93 6.71 4.59
CA ILE A 291 -0.49 6.89 4.81
C ILE A 291 0.31 6.60 3.55
N ALA A 292 0.21 5.39 2.99
CA ALA A 292 1.01 5.01 1.83
C ALA A 292 0.81 5.94 0.62
N PRO A 293 -0.42 6.37 0.24
CA PRO A 293 -0.60 7.32 -0.86
C PRO A 293 0.01 8.70 -0.61
N MET A 294 0.11 9.16 0.65
CA MET A 294 0.74 10.42 0.99
C MET A 294 2.25 10.37 0.72
N PHE A 295 2.93 9.33 1.22
CA PHE A 295 4.37 9.18 1.02
C PHE A 295 4.72 8.83 -0.44
N ASN A 296 3.98 7.94 -1.08
CA ASN A 296 4.16 7.60 -2.50
C ASN A 296 3.98 8.83 -3.43
N THR A 297 3.35 9.89 -2.94
CA THR A 297 3.23 11.15 -3.68
C THR A 297 4.57 11.83 -3.91
N LEU A 298 5.56 11.64 -3.03
CA LEU A 298 6.91 12.19 -3.19
C LEU A 298 7.53 11.71 -4.51
N LYS A 299 7.58 10.40 -4.74
CA LYS A 299 8.05 9.79 -6.00
C LYS A 299 7.23 10.27 -7.20
N ARG A 300 5.90 10.25 -7.08
CA ARG A 300 4.97 10.58 -8.19
C ARG A 300 5.00 12.03 -8.64
N LEU A 301 5.28 12.96 -7.74
CA LEU A 301 5.37 14.38 -8.03
C LEU A 301 6.81 14.89 -8.05
N ASN A 302 7.80 14.01 -8.08
CA ASN A 302 9.23 14.32 -8.08
C ASN A 302 9.62 15.30 -6.94
N GLN A 303 9.19 14.97 -5.72
CA GLN A 303 9.48 15.76 -4.52
C GLN A 303 10.62 15.14 -3.71
N PRO A 304 11.37 15.95 -2.93
CA PRO A 304 12.45 15.45 -2.10
C PRO A 304 11.98 14.42 -1.07
N ILE A 305 12.72 13.33 -0.91
CA ILE A 305 12.44 12.32 0.12
C ILE A 305 12.72 12.83 1.53
N SER A 306 13.53 13.89 1.68
CA SER A 306 13.79 14.56 2.97
C SER A 306 12.52 15.01 3.69
N ILE A 307 11.42 15.23 2.98
CA ILE A 307 10.12 15.47 3.60
C ILE A 307 9.72 14.27 4.48
N ALA A 308 9.93 13.04 4.02
CA ALA A 308 9.70 11.82 4.82
C ALA A 308 10.67 11.72 6.00
N TYR A 309 11.94 12.12 5.80
CA TYR A 309 12.94 12.16 6.87
C TYR A 309 12.55 13.16 7.97
N ASP A 310 12.08 14.33 7.59
CA ASP A 310 11.58 15.34 8.53
C ASP A 310 10.35 14.84 9.33
N VAL A 311 9.53 13.93 8.77
CA VAL A 311 8.43 13.30 9.52
C VAL A 311 8.97 12.43 10.65
N PHE A 312 9.90 11.51 10.34
CA PHE A 312 10.29 10.44 11.25
C PHE A 312 11.54 10.77 12.10
N PHE A 313 12.41 11.66 11.63
CA PHE A 313 13.72 11.88 12.28
C PHE A 313 13.94 13.32 12.75
N ASN A 314 12.97 14.22 12.51
CA ASN A 314 13.07 15.62 12.93
C ASN A 314 11.81 16.07 13.68
N PRO A 315 11.71 15.82 15.01
CA PRO A 315 10.51 16.17 15.78
C PRO A 315 10.07 17.62 15.65
N ALA A 316 11.02 18.56 15.47
CA ALA A 316 10.72 19.97 15.31
C ALA A 316 10.01 20.31 13.98
N LYS A 317 10.21 19.49 12.95
CA LYS A 317 9.62 19.69 11.62
C LYS A 317 8.51 18.69 11.28
N SER A 318 8.33 17.64 12.06
CA SER A 318 7.44 16.53 11.77
C SER A 318 6.03 16.98 11.38
N ASN A 319 5.38 17.83 12.18
CA ASN A 319 4.03 18.32 11.86
C ASN A 319 3.98 19.16 10.57
N PHE A 320 5.01 19.98 10.31
CA PHE A 320 5.11 20.74 9.08
C PHE A 320 5.27 19.81 7.85
N ALA A 321 6.14 18.83 7.94
CA ALA A 321 6.36 17.85 6.88
C ALA A 321 5.10 17.02 6.60
N ILE A 322 4.36 16.63 7.63
CA ILE A 322 3.06 15.95 7.47
C ILE A 322 2.06 16.84 6.73
N SER A 323 1.98 18.12 7.09
CA SER A 323 1.10 19.08 6.40
C SER A 323 1.47 19.21 4.92
N GLN A 324 2.78 19.26 4.60
CA GLN A 324 3.26 19.27 3.21
C GLN A 324 2.85 17.98 2.46
N LEU A 325 3.00 16.81 3.08
CA LEU A 325 2.59 15.53 2.48
C LEU A 325 1.08 15.51 2.19
N MET A 326 0.27 16.01 3.11
CA MET A 326 -1.18 16.09 2.90
C MET A 326 -1.53 17.01 1.73
N GLU A 327 -0.91 18.19 1.64
CA GLU A 327 -1.10 19.13 0.53
C GLU A 327 -0.66 18.53 -0.81
N LEU A 328 0.51 17.90 -0.86
CA LEU A 328 1.02 17.23 -2.05
C LEU A 328 0.09 16.09 -2.49
N ASN A 329 -0.46 15.33 -1.55
CA ASN A 329 -1.41 14.26 -1.85
C ASN A 329 -2.72 14.81 -2.42
N GLU A 330 -3.24 15.92 -1.91
CA GLU A 330 -4.41 16.59 -2.51
C GLU A 330 -4.09 17.12 -3.93
N LYS A 331 -2.92 17.72 -4.13
CA LYS A 331 -2.46 18.13 -5.47
C LYS A 331 -2.39 16.94 -6.43
N ARG A 332 -1.85 15.81 -5.98
CA ARG A 332 -1.83 14.57 -6.78
C ARG A 332 -3.24 14.12 -7.18
N LYS A 333 -4.20 14.12 -6.24
CA LYS A 333 -5.60 13.75 -6.52
C LYS A 333 -6.23 14.67 -7.57
N LEU A 334 -6.00 15.98 -7.45
CA LEU A 334 -6.49 16.96 -8.43
C LEU A 334 -5.87 16.76 -9.82
N LEU A 335 -4.56 16.46 -9.89
CA LEU A 335 -3.90 16.14 -11.16
C LEU A 335 -4.47 14.87 -11.79
N VAL A 336 -4.68 13.81 -11.01
CA VAL A 336 -5.31 12.58 -11.50
C VAL A 336 -6.71 12.87 -12.03
N LYS A 337 -7.54 13.62 -11.29
CA LYS A 337 -8.89 14.00 -11.74
C LYS A 337 -8.85 14.78 -13.06
N LYS A 338 -7.96 15.77 -13.14
CA LYS A 338 -7.78 16.61 -14.33
C LYS A 338 -7.39 15.77 -15.57
N PHE A 339 -6.28 15.03 -15.46
CA PHE A 339 -5.77 14.29 -16.62
C PHE A 339 -6.65 13.11 -17.01
N TYR A 340 -7.39 12.53 -16.06
CA TYR A 340 -8.39 11.51 -16.37
C TYR A 340 -9.56 12.08 -17.19
N ALA A 341 -10.07 13.25 -16.83
CA ALA A 341 -11.11 13.95 -17.59
C ALA A 341 -10.61 14.31 -19.00
N GLU A 342 -9.41 14.94 -19.09
CA GLU A 342 -8.80 15.29 -20.37
C GLU A 342 -8.59 14.05 -21.28
N MET A 343 -8.16 12.92 -20.72
CA MET A 343 -7.97 11.67 -21.46
C MET A 343 -9.29 11.11 -22.00
N ASN A 344 -10.38 11.22 -21.24
CA ASN A 344 -11.70 10.74 -21.68
C ASN A 344 -12.38 11.67 -22.70
N GLU A 345 -12.06 12.97 -22.68
CA GLU A 345 -12.58 13.93 -23.67
C GLU A 345 -11.83 13.87 -25.01
N GLN A 346 -10.60 13.37 -25.02
CA GLN A 346 -9.77 13.29 -26.21
C GLN A 346 -10.05 12.01 -27.00
N LEU A 347 -9.90 12.09 -28.33
CA LEU A 347 -9.92 10.91 -29.17
C LEU A 347 -8.75 9.98 -28.81
N GLN A 348 -9.05 8.76 -28.41
CA GLN A 348 -8.08 7.74 -28.05
C GLN A 348 -8.00 6.69 -29.17
N PRO A 349 -7.05 6.83 -30.12
CA PRO A 349 -7.01 6.00 -31.32
C PRO A 349 -6.65 4.54 -31.06
N TYR A 350 -6.12 4.25 -29.86
CA TYR A 350 -5.63 2.93 -29.48
C TYR A 350 -6.46 2.27 -28.36
N ALA A 351 -7.61 2.89 -28.00
CA ALA A 351 -8.55 2.29 -27.06
C ALA A 351 -9.11 0.93 -27.59
N PRO A 352 -9.54 0.02 -26.71
CA PRO A 352 -9.68 0.17 -25.25
C PRO A 352 -8.44 -0.20 -24.43
N TYR A 353 -7.33 -0.54 -25.04
CA TYR A 353 -6.15 -1.06 -24.33
C TYR A 353 -5.08 0.00 -24.07
N ILE A 354 -4.82 0.90 -25.02
CA ILE A 354 -3.76 1.90 -24.92
C ILE A 354 -4.37 3.30 -24.98
N TYR A 355 -3.99 4.15 -24.04
CA TYR A 355 -4.44 5.53 -23.93
C TYR A 355 -3.24 6.47 -23.90
N ILE A 356 -3.33 7.59 -24.63
CA ILE A 356 -2.30 8.63 -24.62
C ILE A 356 -2.70 9.73 -23.65
N SER A 357 -1.75 10.16 -22.80
CA SER A 357 -1.95 11.25 -21.85
C SER A 357 -0.72 12.15 -21.78
N GLN A 358 -0.93 13.44 -21.57
CA GLN A 358 0.14 14.41 -21.29
C GLN A 358 0.44 14.55 -19.78
N ALA A 359 -0.06 13.61 -18.97
CA ALA A 359 0.19 13.60 -17.53
C ALA A 359 1.68 13.33 -17.25
N PRO A 360 2.21 13.89 -16.14
CA PRO A 360 3.55 13.53 -15.66
C PRO A 360 3.68 12.01 -15.47
N GLY A 361 4.88 11.46 -15.73
CA GLY A 361 5.14 10.01 -15.69
C GLY A 361 4.65 9.31 -14.41
N GLY A 362 4.86 9.94 -13.24
CA GLY A 362 4.41 9.41 -11.95
C GLY A 362 2.88 9.34 -11.76
N ILE A 363 2.09 9.96 -12.66
CA ILE A 363 0.62 9.95 -12.64
C ILE A 363 0.05 8.88 -13.59
N LEU A 364 0.77 8.49 -14.64
CA LEU A 364 0.28 7.58 -15.68
C LEU A 364 -0.25 6.26 -15.10
N GLY A 365 0.46 5.67 -14.13
CA GLY A 365 0.02 4.43 -13.47
C GLY A 365 -1.30 4.58 -12.69
N LEU A 366 -1.59 5.77 -12.16
CA LEU A 366 -2.86 6.05 -11.47
C LEU A 366 -4.02 6.21 -12.47
N LEU A 367 -3.74 6.77 -13.64
CA LEU A 367 -4.73 6.84 -14.72
C LEU A 367 -5.04 5.44 -15.27
N ALA A 368 -4.01 4.60 -15.45
CA ALA A 368 -4.19 3.21 -15.84
C ALA A 368 -5.01 2.42 -14.81
N THR A 369 -4.77 2.62 -13.49
CA THR A 369 -5.57 2.00 -12.43
C THR A 369 -7.04 2.41 -12.53
N LYS A 370 -7.33 3.69 -12.70
CA LYS A 370 -8.74 4.14 -12.88
C LYS A 370 -9.40 3.56 -14.12
N LYS A 371 -8.62 3.41 -15.19
CA LYS A 371 -9.18 2.91 -16.46
C LYS A 371 -9.46 1.42 -16.43
N ILE A 372 -8.59 0.63 -15.78
CA ILE A 372 -8.85 -0.80 -15.59
C ILE A 372 -10.05 -1.05 -14.65
N GLU A 373 -10.24 -0.22 -13.63
CA GLU A 373 -11.43 -0.28 -12.76
C GLU A 373 -12.73 -0.02 -13.55
N GLU A 374 -12.67 0.84 -14.58
CA GLU A 374 -13.82 1.14 -15.43
C GLU A 374 -14.07 0.06 -16.49
N THR A 375 -13.02 -0.49 -17.10
CA THR A 375 -13.13 -1.36 -18.29
C THR A 375 -12.99 -2.85 -17.98
N GLY A 376 -12.35 -3.22 -16.88
CA GLY A 376 -11.97 -4.61 -16.57
C GLY A 376 -10.90 -5.20 -17.51
N LEU A 377 -10.33 -4.40 -18.42
CA LEU A 377 -9.40 -4.84 -19.47
C LEU A 377 -7.96 -4.43 -19.14
N PRO A 378 -6.95 -5.17 -19.64
CA PRO A 378 -5.56 -4.73 -19.58
C PRO A 378 -5.42 -3.33 -20.17
N THR A 379 -4.83 -2.42 -19.42
CA THR A 379 -4.82 -0.99 -19.77
C THR A 379 -3.44 -0.38 -19.63
N PHE A 380 -3.02 0.34 -20.67
CA PHE A 380 -1.75 1.08 -20.73
C PHE A 380 -2.03 2.56 -20.89
N VAL A 381 -1.42 3.39 -20.07
CA VAL A 381 -1.45 4.84 -20.25
C VAL A 381 -0.03 5.31 -20.51
N VAL A 382 0.19 5.89 -21.68
CA VAL A 382 1.50 6.30 -22.15
C VAL A 382 1.56 7.80 -22.44
N SER A 383 2.73 8.39 -22.21
CA SER A 383 3.09 9.73 -22.64
C SER A 383 3.99 9.63 -23.86
N GLN A 384 3.84 10.56 -24.80
CA GLN A 384 4.64 10.63 -26.01
C GLN A 384 5.70 11.72 -25.87
N ASP A 385 6.97 11.35 -26.10
CA ASP A 385 8.10 12.28 -26.22
C ASP A 385 8.80 12.06 -27.56
N GLY A 386 8.59 12.99 -28.50
CA GLY A 386 9.04 12.81 -29.88
C GLY A 386 8.39 11.57 -30.52
N ASN A 387 9.21 10.59 -30.88
CA ASN A 387 8.75 9.32 -31.44
C ASN A 387 8.60 8.20 -30.40
N VAL A 388 9.13 8.40 -29.20
CA VAL A 388 9.14 7.40 -28.13
C VAL A 388 7.88 7.52 -27.28
N TYR A 389 7.38 6.38 -26.81
CA TYR A 389 6.28 6.34 -25.85
C TYR A 389 6.75 5.63 -24.59
N HIS A 390 6.42 6.20 -23.44
CA HIS A 390 6.71 5.58 -22.15
C HIS A 390 5.52 5.75 -21.21
N GLY A 391 5.29 4.76 -20.35
CA GLY A 391 4.14 4.82 -19.47
C GLY A 391 4.03 3.66 -18.51
N SER A 392 2.82 3.45 -18.04
CA SER A 392 2.48 2.41 -17.08
C SER A 392 1.32 1.57 -17.57
N GLY A 393 1.42 0.26 -17.34
CA GLY A 393 0.36 -0.70 -17.56
C GLY A 393 -0.25 -1.20 -16.26
N ARG A 394 -1.52 -1.57 -16.34
CA ARG A 394 -2.26 -2.32 -15.34
C ARG A 394 -2.97 -3.48 -16.00
N SER A 395 -2.98 -4.62 -15.33
CA SER A 395 -3.63 -5.83 -15.86
C SER A 395 -4.51 -6.48 -14.80
N PRO A 396 -5.69 -6.98 -15.17
CA PRO A 396 -6.51 -7.79 -14.27
C PRO A 396 -5.83 -9.14 -14.00
N GLU A 397 -6.17 -9.78 -12.89
CA GLU A 397 -5.54 -11.06 -12.48
C GLU A 397 -5.70 -12.17 -13.52
N TRP A 398 -6.82 -12.16 -14.25
CA TRP A 398 -7.08 -13.15 -15.29
C TRP A 398 -6.18 -13.02 -16.52
N TYR A 399 -5.46 -11.89 -16.71
CA TYR A 399 -4.60 -11.67 -17.87
C TYR A 399 -3.14 -11.44 -17.43
N PRO A 400 -2.26 -12.45 -17.54
CA PRO A 400 -0.85 -12.35 -17.15
C PRO A 400 -0.06 -11.52 -18.18
N CYS A 401 -0.23 -10.23 -18.13
CA CYS A 401 0.18 -9.27 -19.16
C CYS A 401 1.70 -9.21 -19.34
N ASN A 402 2.45 -9.14 -18.23
CA ASN A 402 3.91 -9.07 -18.28
C ASN A 402 4.50 -10.32 -18.95
N THR A 403 4.07 -11.51 -18.53
CA THR A 403 4.50 -12.78 -19.13
C THR A 403 4.18 -12.85 -20.62
N LYS A 404 2.96 -12.49 -21.02
CA LYS A 404 2.52 -12.56 -22.43
C LYS A 404 3.29 -11.59 -23.32
N LEU A 405 3.39 -10.32 -22.92
CA LEU A 405 4.05 -9.29 -23.72
C LEU A 405 5.58 -9.47 -23.78
N THR A 406 6.20 -9.94 -22.70
CA THR A 406 7.64 -10.27 -22.71
C THR A 406 7.95 -11.40 -23.69
N ARG A 407 7.08 -12.40 -23.83
CA ARG A 407 7.22 -13.48 -24.83
C ARG A 407 7.13 -12.97 -26.26
N GLU A 408 6.35 -11.94 -26.49
CA GLU A 408 6.23 -11.28 -27.82
C GLU A 408 7.37 -10.27 -28.09
N GLY A 409 8.27 -10.08 -27.12
CA GLY A 409 9.46 -9.25 -27.28
C GLY A 409 9.29 -7.79 -26.86
N PHE A 410 8.18 -7.42 -26.23
CA PHE A 410 7.99 -6.05 -25.72
C PHE A 410 8.79 -5.82 -24.43
N HIS A 411 9.32 -4.61 -24.28
CA HIS A 411 10.07 -4.20 -23.08
C HIS A 411 9.13 -3.82 -21.96
N ILE A 412 9.06 -4.69 -20.94
CA ILE A 412 8.23 -4.49 -19.74
C ILE A 412 9.10 -4.62 -18.49
N ALA A 413 8.85 -3.75 -17.51
CA ALA A 413 9.51 -3.79 -16.21
C ALA A 413 8.50 -3.68 -15.07
N GLY A 414 8.43 -4.68 -14.19
CA GLY A 414 7.50 -4.72 -13.05
C GLY A 414 6.82 -6.07 -12.87
N HIS A 415 5.67 -6.06 -12.21
CA HIS A 415 4.87 -7.25 -11.88
C HIS A 415 3.78 -7.53 -12.93
N GLU A 416 3.10 -8.68 -12.84
CA GLU A 416 2.03 -9.05 -13.78
C GLU A 416 0.88 -8.02 -13.82
N GLY A 417 0.45 -7.53 -12.66
CA GLY A 417 -0.67 -6.59 -12.56
C GLY A 417 -0.29 -5.11 -12.67
N ALA A 418 1.00 -4.75 -12.55
CA ALA A 418 1.46 -3.37 -12.54
C ALA A 418 2.91 -3.27 -13.03
N PHE A 419 3.12 -2.57 -14.13
CA PHE A 419 4.43 -2.52 -14.80
C PHE A 419 4.64 -1.21 -15.56
N GLY A 420 5.91 -0.90 -15.82
CA GLY A 420 6.34 0.11 -16.77
C GLY A 420 6.39 -0.47 -18.17
N ILE A 421 6.05 0.32 -19.17
CA ILE A 421 6.13 -0.04 -20.59
C ILE A 421 6.72 1.10 -21.40
N GLY A 422 7.50 0.76 -22.40
CA GLY A 422 8.04 1.71 -23.38
C GLY A 422 7.91 1.18 -24.80
N PHE A 423 7.76 2.10 -25.77
CA PHE A 423 7.78 1.80 -27.19
C PHE A 423 8.74 2.77 -27.88
N GLU A 424 9.66 2.25 -28.70
CA GLU A 424 10.65 3.05 -29.41
C GLU A 424 10.02 3.96 -30.46
N ASP A 425 8.91 3.50 -31.03
CA ASP A 425 8.15 4.25 -32.02
C ASP A 425 6.66 3.84 -32.08
N ARG A 426 5.94 4.53 -32.96
CA ARG A 426 4.53 4.26 -33.21
C ARG A 426 4.26 2.85 -33.77
N SER A 427 5.18 2.29 -34.55
CA SER A 427 5.00 0.96 -35.15
C SER A 427 5.03 -0.13 -34.09
N GLU A 428 5.91 -0.01 -33.12
CA GLU A 428 5.97 -0.93 -31.98
C GLU A 428 4.71 -0.83 -31.11
N LEU A 429 4.23 0.39 -30.85
CA LEU A 429 2.97 0.61 -30.14
C LEU A 429 1.78 -0.03 -30.86
N GLU A 430 1.66 0.16 -32.18
CA GLU A 430 0.61 -0.42 -33.00
C GLU A 430 0.72 -1.96 -33.09
N SER A 431 1.94 -2.51 -33.02
CA SER A 431 2.17 -3.96 -32.96
C SER A 431 1.69 -4.54 -31.63
N CYS A 432 1.96 -3.84 -30.51
CA CYS A 432 1.44 -4.22 -29.19
C CYS A 432 -0.09 -4.16 -29.15
N LEU A 433 -0.69 -3.11 -29.71
CA LEU A 433 -2.15 -2.99 -29.81
C LEU A 433 -2.76 -4.14 -30.61
N ALA A 434 -2.18 -4.49 -31.76
CA ALA A 434 -2.67 -5.59 -32.62
C ALA A 434 -2.60 -6.95 -31.89
N PHE A 435 -1.53 -7.16 -31.10
CA PHE A 435 -1.43 -8.33 -30.23
C PHE A 435 -2.55 -8.36 -29.19
N LEU A 436 -2.75 -7.27 -28.44
CA LEU A 436 -3.78 -7.18 -27.41
C LEU A 436 -5.19 -7.36 -27.98
N GLN A 437 -5.49 -6.76 -29.13
CA GLN A 437 -6.80 -6.88 -29.79
C GLN A 437 -7.15 -8.31 -30.17
N LYS A 438 -6.15 -9.15 -30.39
CA LYS A 438 -6.33 -10.57 -30.69
C LYS A 438 -6.32 -11.42 -29.43
N ASP A 439 -5.29 -11.28 -28.58
CA ASP A 439 -5.02 -12.21 -27.48
C ASP A 439 -5.95 -12.00 -26.28
N VAL A 440 -6.41 -10.75 -26.02
CA VAL A 440 -7.30 -10.47 -24.88
C VAL A 440 -8.69 -11.10 -25.08
N PRO A 441 -9.40 -10.94 -26.23
CA PRO A 441 -10.66 -11.63 -26.47
C PRO A 441 -10.50 -13.15 -26.45
N ASP A 442 -9.47 -13.70 -27.11
CA ASP A 442 -9.19 -15.15 -27.12
C ASP A 442 -8.99 -15.69 -25.70
N THR A 443 -8.37 -14.89 -24.81
CA THR A 443 -8.17 -15.26 -23.40
C THR A 443 -9.49 -15.17 -22.61
N LEU A 444 -10.29 -14.11 -22.80
CA LEU A 444 -11.60 -13.94 -22.17
C LEU A 444 -12.55 -15.09 -22.47
N ASP A 445 -12.58 -15.57 -23.71
CA ASP A 445 -13.41 -16.69 -24.13
C ASP A 445 -13.07 -18.01 -23.44
N THR A 446 -11.88 -18.10 -22.83
CA THR A 446 -11.43 -19.30 -22.07
C THR A 446 -11.71 -19.21 -20.57
N ILE A 447 -12.15 -18.06 -20.07
CA ILE A 447 -12.36 -17.82 -18.64
C ILE A 447 -13.85 -17.90 -18.33
N GLU A 448 -14.22 -18.80 -17.42
CA GLU A 448 -15.53 -18.75 -16.77
C GLU A 448 -15.53 -17.62 -15.74
N ILE A 449 -16.11 -16.48 -16.08
CA ILE A 449 -16.38 -15.42 -15.09
C ILE A 449 -17.53 -15.93 -14.22
N GLN A 450 -17.18 -16.44 -13.03
CA GLN A 450 -18.17 -16.77 -12.01
C GLN A 450 -18.61 -15.44 -11.39
N GLU A 451 -19.87 -15.07 -11.55
CA GLU A 451 -20.47 -14.01 -10.72
C GLU A 451 -20.50 -14.53 -9.28
N GLU A 452 -19.66 -13.98 -8.43
CA GLU A 452 -19.68 -14.31 -7.01
C GLU A 452 -20.93 -13.70 -6.37
N GLU A 453 -21.80 -14.56 -5.82
CA GLU A 453 -22.91 -14.08 -5.01
C GLU A 453 -22.40 -13.35 -3.77
N PRO A 454 -22.99 -12.19 -3.41
CA PRO A 454 -22.59 -11.47 -2.21
C PRO A 454 -22.77 -12.34 -0.96
N GLU A 455 -21.77 -12.31 -0.09
CA GLU A 455 -21.75 -13.12 1.13
C GLU A 455 -22.75 -12.61 2.17
N VAL A 456 -23.05 -11.31 2.16
CA VAL A 456 -24.00 -10.65 3.06
C VAL A 456 -24.96 -9.79 2.25
N VAL A 457 -26.26 -10.04 2.36
CA VAL A 457 -27.30 -9.24 1.70
C VAL A 457 -28.20 -8.59 2.73
N PHE A 458 -28.02 -7.28 2.95
CA PHE A 458 -28.91 -6.48 3.81
C PHE A 458 -30.25 -6.20 3.12
N GLY A 459 -31.32 -6.04 3.89
CA GLY A 459 -32.68 -5.84 3.40
C GLY A 459 -33.42 -7.14 3.13
N THR A 460 -32.89 -8.25 3.64
CA THR A 460 -33.54 -9.59 3.64
C THR A 460 -34.16 -9.90 5.00
N GLU A 461 -34.93 -11.01 5.09
CA GLU A 461 -35.41 -11.49 6.39
C GLU A 461 -34.28 -11.90 7.33
N GLU A 462 -33.20 -12.42 6.79
CA GLU A 462 -32.00 -12.83 7.54
C GLU A 462 -31.22 -11.63 8.09
N PHE A 463 -31.02 -10.61 7.28
CA PHE A 463 -30.31 -9.36 7.64
C PHE A 463 -31.20 -8.13 7.37
N PRO A 464 -32.19 -7.85 8.21
CA PRO A 464 -33.06 -6.69 8.06
C PRO A 464 -32.25 -5.40 8.04
N LEU A 465 -32.58 -4.45 7.17
CA LEU A 465 -31.86 -3.19 7.01
C LEU A 465 -32.17 -2.24 8.17
N THR A 466 -31.56 -2.48 9.33
CA THR A 466 -31.68 -1.68 10.55
C THR A 466 -30.33 -1.24 11.07
N ILE A 467 -30.28 -0.13 11.82
CA ILE A 467 -29.03 0.34 12.46
C ILE A 467 -28.38 -0.75 13.32
N ARG A 468 -29.18 -1.54 14.03
CA ARG A 468 -28.71 -2.63 14.89
C ARG A 468 -28.03 -3.71 14.06
N THR A 469 -28.70 -4.20 13.01
CA THR A 469 -28.16 -5.23 12.11
C THR A 469 -26.83 -4.77 11.48
N LEU A 470 -26.79 -3.53 10.96
CA LEU A 470 -25.59 -2.97 10.38
C LEU A 470 -24.44 -2.89 11.39
N ARG A 471 -24.70 -2.45 12.63
CA ARG A 471 -23.69 -2.37 13.69
C ARG A 471 -23.16 -3.73 14.11
N ASP A 472 -24.05 -4.71 14.30
CA ASP A 472 -23.65 -6.04 14.75
C ASP A 472 -22.89 -6.78 13.64
N MET A 473 -23.32 -6.66 12.37
CA MET A 473 -22.57 -7.18 11.22
C MET A 473 -21.21 -6.52 11.05
N ASN A 474 -21.13 -5.19 11.15
CA ASN A 474 -19.86 -4.48 11.09
C ASN A 474 -18.88 -4.97 12.18
N LYS A 475 -19.36 -5.22 13.40
CA LYS A 475 -18.52 -5.79 14.47
C LYS A 475 -18.10 -7.23 14.16
N ALA A 476 -18.98 -8.03 13.55
CA ALA A 476 -18.65 -9.39 13.15
C ALA A 476 -17.56 -9.39 12.05
N ILE A 477 -17.74 -8.60 11.00
CA ILE A 477 -16.75 -8.44 9.92
C ILE A 477 -15.40 -7.95 10.49
N ARG A 478 -15.40 -6.90 11.30
CA ARG A 478 -14.18 -6.35 11.91
C ARG A 478 -13.41 -7.36 12.77
N SER A 479 -14.06 -8.39 13.29
CA SER A 479 -13.39 -9.44 14.08
C SER A 479 -12.46 -10.34 13.25
N PHE A 480 -12.53 -10.25 11.91
CA PHE A 480 -11.63 -10.97 10.99
C PHE A 480 -10.46 -10.11 10.49
N ARG A 481 -10.44 -8.81 10.78
CA ARG A 481 -9.33 -7.94 10.37
C ARG A 481 -7.98 -8.44 10.92
N PRO A 482 -6.89 -8.17 10.19
CA PRO A 482 -6.76 -7.30 9.02
C PRO A 482 -7.17 -7.99 7.70
N PHE A 483 -7.67 -7.19 6.75
CA PHE A 483 -7.97 -7.61 5.39
C PHE A 483 -6.91 -7.11 4.40
N GLY A 484 -6.85 -7.75 3.24
CA GLY A 484 -5.96 -7.38 2.15
C GLY A 484 -5.85 -8.46 1.09
N LYS A 485 -4.79 -8.42 0.29
CA LYS A 485 -4.55 -9.42 -0.74
C LYS A 485 -4.47 -10.82 -0.12
N GLY A 486 -5.17 -11.78 -0.69
CA GLY A 486 -5.23 -13.16 -0.20
C GLY A 486 -6.19 -13.40 0.97
N PHE A 487 -6.59 -12.35 1.69
CA PHE A 487 -7.62 -12.41 2.74
C PHE A 487 -8.54 -11.19 2.64
N THR A 488 -9.45 -11.24 1.67
CA THR A 488 -10.32 -10.11 1.31
C THR A 488 -11.45 -9.88 2.31
N GLU A 489 -11.95 -8.65 2.38
CA GLU A 489 -13.16 -8.33 3.14
C GLU A 489 -14.37 -9.07 2.55
N PHE A 490 -15.37 -9.36 3.37
CA PHE A 490 -16.61 -10.03 2.93
C PHE A 490 -17.38 -9.15 1.94
N THR A 491 -17.85 -9.76 0.85
CA THR A 491 -18.67 -9.08 -0.15
C THR A 491 -20.07 -8.80 0.40
N GLN A 492 -20.53 -7.57 0.21
CA GLN A 492 -21.76 -7.07 0.82
C GLN A 492 -22.64 -6.41 -0.22
N GLN A 493 -23.93 -6.65 -0.11
CA GLN A 493 -24.97 -6.02 -0.93
C GLN A 493 -26.06 -5.46 -0.03
N CYS A 494 -26.66 -4.36 -0.42
CA CYS A 494 -27.81 -3.77 0.27
C CYS A 494 -28.99 -3.70 -0.70
N ARG A 495 -30.13 -4.27 -0.30
CA ARG A 495 -31.40 -4.19 -1.02
C ARG A 495 -32.40 -3.36 -0.22
N PHE A 496 -33.06 -2.40 -0.85
CA PHE A 496 -34.08 -1.61 -0.20
C PHE A 496 -35.22 -1.27 -1.17
N LYS A 497 -36.42 -1.12 -0.60
CA LYS A 497 -37.61 -0.71 -1.36
C LYS A 497 -37.91 0.77 -1.09
N MET A 498 -38.50 1.44 -2.07
CA MET A 498 -38.94 2.83 -1.89
C MET A 498 -39.96 3.03 -0.77
N GLU A 499 -40.81 2.04 -0.52
CA GLU A 499 -41.75 2.08 0.59
C GLU A 499 -41.06 2.14 1.97
N ASP A 500 -39.80 1.68 2.09
CA ASP A 500 -39.04 1.69 3.34
C ASP A 500 -38.16 2.96 3.48
N VAL A 501 -38.13 3.82 2.49
CA VAL A 501 -37.35 5.06 2.50
C VAL A 501 -38.09 6.14 3.28
N ASP A 502 -37.34 6.83 4.16
CA ASP A 502 -37.80 8.01 4.87
C ASP A 502 -37.39 9.29 4.10
N SER A 503 -36.13 9.38 3.64
CA SER A 503 -35.66 10.54 2.89
C SER A 503 -34.56 10.19 1.89
N ILE A 504 -34.49 10.97 0.80
CA ILE A 504 -33.44 10.93 -0.19
C ILE A 504 -32.82 12.33 -0.28
N GLN A 505 -31.50 12.41 -0.29
CA GLN A 505 -30.71 13.63 -0.43
C GLN A 505 -29.65 13.46 -1.51
N TYR A 506 -29.55 14.42 -2.42
CA TYR A 506 -28.49 14.45 -3.42
C TYR A 506 -27.35 15.32 -2.90
N LEU A 507 -26.15 14.76 -2.86
CA LEU A 507 -24.96 15.35 -2.27
C LEU A 507 -23.91 15.64 -3.36
N GLY A 508 -23.01 16.58 -3.08
CA GLY A 508 -21.97 17.04 -4.02
C GLY A 508 -22.42 18.25 -4.84
N GLN A 509 -21.48 18.89 -5.53
CA GLN A 509 -21.76 20.09 -6.33
C GLN A 509 -22.72 19.82 -7.49
N ASP A 510 -22.64 18.61 -8.03
CA ASP A 510 -23.43 18.16 -9.19
C ASP A 510 -24.52 17.14 -8.81
N GLY A 511 -24.75 16.91 -7.51
CA GLY A 511 -25.74 15.94 -7.03
C GLY A 511 -25.43 14.48 -7.36
N GLU A 512 -24.17 14.17 -7.63
CA GLU A 512 -23.75 12.85 -8.10
C GLU A 512 -23.89 11.73 -7.06
N THR A 513 -23.87 12.05 -5.77
CA THR A 513 -24.00 11.08 -4.68
C THR A 513 -25.38 11.13 -4.09
N THR A 514 -26.03 9.98 -3.98
CA THR A 514 -27.35 9.89 -3.34
C THR A 514 -27.20 9.34 -1.92
N LYS A 515 -27.78 10.03 -0.95
CA LYS A 515 -27.91 9.56 0.42
C LYS A 515 -29.37 9.17 0.67
N VAL A 516 -29.56 7.90 1.01
CA VAL A 516 -30.87 7.35 1.37
C VAL A 516 -30.89 7.07 2.87
N ILE A 517 -31.95 7.52 3.53
CA ILE A 517 -32.23 7.17 4.93
C ILE A 517 -33.51 6.36 4.94
N THR A 518 -33.46 5.18 5.53
CA THR A 518 -34.64 4.31 5.67
C THR A 518 -35.45 4.69 6.89
N LYS A 519 -36.73 4.27 6.94
CA LYS A 519 -37.63 4.41 8.12
C LYS A 519 -37.06 3.74 9.37
N SER A 520 -36.19 2.75 9.21
CA SER A 520 -35.47 2.08 10.31
C SER A 520 -34.23 2.88 10.77
N GLY A 521 -33.91 4.00 10.10
CA GLY A 521 -32.77 4.87 10.37
C GLY A 521 -31.43 4.40 9.75
N ALA A 522 -31.43 3.33 8.95
CA ALA A 522 -30.23 2.92 8.22
C ALA A 522 -29.88 3.97 7.16
N CYS A 523 -28.57 4.26 7.02
CA CYS A 523 -28.06 5.23 6.06
C CYS A 523 -27.29 4.51 4.95
N ILE A 524 -27.64 4.79 3.70
CA ILE A 524 -27.01 4.25 2.51
C ILE A 524 -26.47 5.41 1.68
N LEU A 525 -25.20 5.36 1.30
CA LEU A 525 -24.58 6.28 0.36
C LEU A 525 -24.31 5.57 -0.97
N ILE A 526 -24.83 6.12 -2.05
CA ILE A 526 -24.72 5.55 -3.38
C ILE A 526 -23.93 6.53 -4.26
N TRP A 527 -22.78 6.10 -4.72
CA TRP A 527 -21.91 6.91 -5.54
C TRP A 527 -22.45 7.04 -6.98
N ARG A 528 -22.18 8.18 -7.63
CA ARG A 528 -22.46 8.41 -9.06
C ARG A 528 -23.91 8.07 -9.49
N SER A 529 -24.87 8.23 -8.62
CA SER A 529 -26.22 7.70 -8.79
C SER A 529 -27.33 8.77 -8.87
N GLY A 530 -27.00 10.07 -8.71
CA GLY A 530 -28.03 11.10 -8.55
C GLY A 530 -29.04 11.17 -9.69
N THR A 531 -28.60 11.18 -10.94
CA THR A 531 -29.47 11.16 -12.12
C THR A 531 -30.09 9.78 -12.35
N LEU A 532 -29.31 8.72 -12.18
CA LEU A 532 -29.76 7.34 -12.41
C LEU A 532 -30.91 6.94 -11.48
N ILE A 533 -30.84 7.27 -10.20
CA ILE A 533 -31.95 6.98 -9.26
C ILE A 533 -33.23 7.74 -9.66
N GLN A 534 -33.12 8.99 -10.10
CA GLN A 534 -34.28 9.72 -10.58
C GLN A 534 -34.91 9.07 -11.82
N GLU A 535 -34.09 8.70 -12.79
CA GLU A 535 -34.55 8.00 -14.01
C GLU A 535 -35.21 6.65 -13.70
N LEU A 536 -34.66 5.88 -12.75
CA LEU A 536 -35.23 4.61 -12.32
C LEU A 536 -36.57 4.80 -11.61
N LEU A 537 -36.70 5.82 -10.76
CA LEU A 537 -37.96 6.19 -10.12
C LEU A 537 -39.03 6.62 -11.13
N GLU A 538 -38.65 7.39 -12.15
CA GLU A 538 -39.56 7.78 -13.24
C GLU A 538 -40.02 6.57 -14.06
N LYS A 539 -39.19 5.53 -14.17
CA LYS A 539 -39.53 4.25 -14.80
C LYS A 539 -40.35 3.33 -13.90
N GLY A 540 -40.64 3.72 -12.65
CA GLY A 540 -41.43 2.97 -11.70
C GLY A 540 -40.68 1.86 -10.97
N CYS A 541 -39.35 1.96 -10.88
CA CYS A 541 -38.60 1.02 -10.07
C CYS A 541 -38.90 1.19 -8.58
N GLU A 542 -39.26 0.11 -7.92
CA GLU A 542 -39.59 0.10 -6.49
C GLU A 542 -38.48 -0.47 -5.61
N THR A 543 -37.59 -1.30 -6.18
CA THR A 543 -36.49 -1.98 -5.46
C THR A 543 -35.15 -1.57 -6.02
N PHE A 544 -34.20 -1.29 -5.14
CA PHE A 544 -32.84 -0.89 -5.47
C PHE A 544 -31.83 -1.84 -4.85
N VAL A 545 -30.79 -2.14 -5.59
CA VAL A 545 -29.68 -3.00 -5.20
C VAL A 545 -28.38 -2.21 -5.26
N VAL A 546 -27.64 -2.21 -4.17
CA VAL A 546 -26.37 -1.49 -4.04
C VAL A 546 -25.29 -2.48 -3.63
N ASN A 547 -24.25 -2.61 -4.45
CA ASN A 547 -23.04 -3.38 -4.15
C ASN A 547 -22.05 -2.47 -3.43
N GLY A 548 -21.58 -2.87 -2.25
CA GLY A 548 -20.75 -1.98 -1.44
C GLY A 548 -20.30 -2.59 -0.13
N LYS A 549 -20.08 -1.76 0.86
CA LYS A 549 -19.65 -2.19 2.20
C LYS A 549 -20.04 -1.23 3.32
N LEU A 550 -20.03 -1.76 4.53
CA LEU A 550 -20.22 -0.96 5.74
C LEU A 550 -18.97 -0.14 6.06
N LYS A 551 -19.12 1.18 6.18
CA LYS A 551 -18.06 2.09 6.60
C LYS A 551 -18.56 3.12 7.60
N TRP A 552 -17.66 3.50 8.52
CA TRP A 552 -17.83 4.72 9.31
C TRP A 552 -17.48 5.92 8.46
N ASN A 553 -18.35 6.91 8.44
CA ASN A 553 -18.16 8.16 7.72
C ASN A 553 -18.39 9.35 8.65
N CYS A 554 -17.49 10.36 8.58
CA CYS A 554 -17.56 11.58 9.37
C CYS A 554 -18.11 12.73 8.52
N PHE A 555 -19.12 13.39 9.04
CA PHE A 555 -19.65 14.61 8.46
C PHE A 555 -19.99 15.62 9.57
N ASN A 556 -19.40 16.81 9.52
CA ASN A 556 -19.52 17.83 10.58
C ASN A 556 -19.20 17.26 11.97
N ASP A 557 -18.08 16.55 12.11
CA ASP A 557 -17.62 15.90 13.34
C ASP A 557 -18.55 14.82 13.90
N ILE A 558 -19.55 14.40 13.12
CA ILE A 558 -20.47 13.31 13.50
C ILE A 558 -20.12 12.07 12.69
N TRP A 559 -19.71 11.01 13.40
CA TRP A 559 -19.46 9.70 12.82
C TRP A 559 -20.74 8.86 12.75
N THR A 560 -21.04 8.37 11.57
CA THR A 560 -22.18 7.48 11.33
C THR A 560 -21.72 6.24 10.58
N LEU A 561 -22.23 5.07 10.99
CA LEU A 561 -22.05 3.84 10.21
C LEU A 561 -23.04 3.87 9.04
N GLN A 562 -22.51 3.72 7.83
CA GLN A 562 -23.27 3.78 6.60
C GLN A 562 -22.94 2.58 5.72
N PHE A 563 -23.90 2.14 4.91
CA PHE A 563 -23.61 1.27 3.79
C PHE A 563 -23.23 2.15 2.60
N ILE A 564 -22.08 1.92 2.00
CA ILE A 564 -21.52 2.78 0.94
C ILE A 564 -21.19 1.91 -0.27
N GLY A 565 -21.72 2.27 -1.45
CA GLY A 565 -21.45 1.49 -2.65
C GLY A 565 -21.97 2.13 -3.93
N ASP A 566 -21.99 1.35 -4.98
CA ASP A 566 -22.48 1.69 -6.30
C ASP A 566 -23.79 0.97 -6.58
N LEU A 567 -24.67 1.66 -7.31
CA LEU A 567 -25.96 1.09 -7.71
C LEU A 567 -25.73 -0.01 -8.77
N GLU A 568 -26.35 -1.15 -8.58
CA GLU A 568 -26.36 -2.21 -9.59
C GLU A 568 -27.29 -1.82 -10.74
N GLU A 569 -26.81 -1.94 -11.98
CA GLU A 569 -27.60 -1.68 -13.19
C GLU A 569 -28.56 -2.84 -13.51
N THR A 570 -29.30 -3.33 -12.55
CA THR A 570 -30.31 -4.35 -12.78
C THR A 570 -31.66 -3.70 -13.02
N GLY A 571 -32.34 -4.19 -14.06
CA GLY A 571 -33.63 -3.68 -14.45
C GLY A 571 -34.66 -3.72 -13.33
N CYS A 572 -35.64 -2.84 -13.46
CA CYS A 572 -36.82 -2.84 -12.60
C CYS A 572 -37.52 -4.21 -12.71
N GLU A 573 -37.47 -5.04 -11.68
CA GLU A 573 -38.37 -6.19 -11.51
C GLU A 573 -39.69 -5.75 -10.94
#